data_a0ea003cee691233239eb89aaed7f074
#
_entry.id   a0ea003cee691233239eb89aaed7f074
#
_cell.length_a   1.000
_cell.length_b   1.000
_cell.length_c   1.000
_cell.angle_alpha   90.00
_cell.angle_beta   90.00
_cell.angle_gamma   90.00
#
_symmetry.space_group_name_H-M   'P 1'
#
loop_
_entity.id
_entity.type
_entity.pdbx_description
1 polymer ?
#
loop_
_entity_poly.entity_id
_entity_poly.type
_entity_poly.pdbx_seq_one_letter_code
_entity_poly.pdbx_strand_id
1 'polypeptide(L)'
;MGTVDSGRTEGTPGIMTPEALLGAVIEMSDDAIVTCNAKGEVTSWSATAERLFGCLAGDVLDDPLELLFPAHLADEVRGIIATVLAGDRVRNFETEVLRPDGMPLPVSLSLSPVFDSEKVAVGALVLARDITEQHLAQATLAEIDARMEEGEALAHIGSWLWDLRTGAVQWSAEFHRLHRVDPLDFDGTIESHLGLIHPDDRDAAHAAMVASVESGRQFNGEYQVVRPDGEIHVIRVRAQPTFGSSGKALGLRGIGQDVTPTDRRSASA
;
A
#
# COMPACT_ATOMS: atom_id res chain seq x y z
N MET A 1 13.91 57.69 -54.83
CA MET A 1 14.98 56.72 -54.66
C MET A 1 15.29 56.66 -53.19
N GLY A 2 14.61 55.78 -52.45
CA GLY A 2 14.80 55.60 -51.05
C GLY A 2 14.58 54.13 -50.75
N THR A 3 15.65 53.43 -50.46
CA THR A 3 15.69 52.04 -50.02
C THR A 3 15.27 51.94 -48.60
N VAL A 4 14.22 51.19 -48.34
CA VAL A 4 13.76 50.84 -47.00
C VAL A 4 14.46 49.56 -46.60
N ASP A 5 15.36 49.67 -45.65
CA ASP A 5 16.04 48.56 -45.00
C ASP A 5 15.14 48.05 -43.83
N SER A 6 14.53 46.90 -44.02
CA SER A 6 13.74 46.22 -43.01
C SER A 6 14.60 45.22 -42.25
N GLY A 7 15.30 45.70 -41.23
CA GLY A 7 16.03 44.85 -40.30
C GLY A 7 15.06 44.03 -39.46
N ARG A 8 14.80 42.77 -39.85
CA ARG A 8 14.26 41.75 -39.00
C ARG A 8 15.34 41.29 -38.03
N THR A 9 15.27 41.72 -36.80
CA THR A 9 15.99 41.06 -35.70
C THR A 9 15.28 39.73 -35.41
N GLU A 10 15.82 38.65 -35.96
CA GLU A 10 15.51 37.29 -35.52
C GLU A 10 16.03 37.15 -34.08
N GLY A 11 15.10 37.15 -33.11
CA GLY A 11 15.39 36.82 -31.73
C GLY A 11 15.84 35.35 -31.66
N THR A 12 17.08 35.14 -31.27
CA THR A 12 17.62 33.84 -30.92
C THR A 12 16.68 33.21 -29.88
N PRO A 13 16.19 31.96 -30.02
CA PRO A 13 15.38 31.34 -29.00
C PRO A 13 16.17 31.31 -27.70
N GLY A 14 15.61 31.91 -26.65
CA GLY A 14 16.27 32.07 -25.36
C GLY A 14 16.69 30.71 -24.81
N ILE A 15 18.00 30.53 -24.67
CA ILE A 15 18.57 29.38 -23.99
C ILE A 15 18.15 29.51 -22.53
N MET A 16 17.37 28.54 -22.03
CA MET A 16 16.97 28.50 -20.63
C MET A 16 18.22 28.41 -19.76
N THR A 17 18.40 29.34 -18.83
CA THR A 17 19.54 29.29 -17.91
C THR A 17 19.36 28.16 -16.91
N PRO A 18 20.45 27.60 -16.36
CA PRO A 18 20.36 26.55 -15.34
C PRO A 18 19.51 26.98 -14.13
N GLU A 19 19.58 28.25 -13.75
CA GLU A 19 18.82 28.82 -12.66
C GLU A 19 17.30 28.86 -12.97
N ALA A 20 16.95 29.26 -14.20
CA ALA A 20 15.56 29.29 -14.65
C ALA A 20 14.97 27.86 -14.74
N LEU A 21 15.79 26.89 -15.19
CA LEU A 21 15.40 25.49 -15.23
C LEU A 21 15.20 24.93 -13.83
N LEU A 22 16.11 25.21 -12.90
CA LEU A 22 16.01 24.78 -11.50
C LEU A 22 14.76 25.38 -10.83
N GLY A 23 14.51 26.68 -11.03
CA GLY A 23 13.31 27.36 -10.55
C GLY A 23 12.03 26.68 -11.05
N ALA A 24 11.96 26.40 -12.36
CA ALA A 24 10.81 25.71 -12.94
C ALA A 24 10.61 24.28 -12.39
N VAL A 25 11.69 23.53 -12.17
CA VAL A 25 11.60 22.19 -11.54
C VAL A 25 11.08 22.27 -10.14
N ILE A 26 11.52 23.24 -9.33
CA ILE A 26 11.05 23.47 -7.96
C ILE A 26 9.57 23.87 -7.96
N GLU A 27 9.16 24.76 -8.85
CA GLU A 27 7.77 25.23 -8.93
C GLU A 27 6.80 24.14 -9.43
N MET A 28 7.27 23.23 -10.28
CA MET A 28 6.46 22.11 -10.81
C MET A 28 6.42 20.90 -9.87
N SER A 29 7.20 20.89 -8.80
CA SER A 29 7.22 19.79 -7.85
C SER A 29 5.94 19.76 -7.01
N ASP A 30 5.30 18.59 -6.95
CA ASP A 30 4.20 18.32 -6.01
C ASP A 30 4.71 18.12 -4.58
N ASP A 31 6.01 17.79 -4.43
CA ASP A 31 6.65 17.67 -3.12
C ASP A 31 7.12 19.04 -2.63
N ALA A 32 6.96 19.30 -1.34
CA ALA A 32 7.53 20.49 -0.70
C ALA A 32 9.06 20.39 -0.69
N ILE A 33 9.72 21.45 -1.13
CA ILE A 33 11.19 21.55 -1.19
C ILE A 33 11.62 22.56 -0.15
N VAL A 34 12.45 22.12 0.79
CA VAL A 34 13.00 22.93 1.87
C VAL A 34 14.50 22.72 1.93
N THR A 35 15.26 23.75 2.22
CA THR A 35 16.70 23.62 2.55
C THR A 35 16.97 24.16 3.93
N CYS A 36 17.96 23.58 4.61
CA CYS A 36 18.50 24.10 5.84
C CYS A 36 20.03 24.19 5.78
N ASN A 37 20.60 25.06 6.61
CA ASN A 37 22.05 25.19 6.76
C ASN A 37 22.62 24.10 7.70
N ALA A 38 23.93 24.16 7.94
CA ALA A 38 24.66 23.22 8.81
C ALA A 38 24.20 23.27 10.29
N LYS A 39 23.43 24.26 10.71
CA LYS A 39 22.84 24.35 12.03
C LYS A 39 21.41 23.79 12.09
N GLY A 40 20.84 23.41 10.94
CA GLY A 40 19.45 22.99 10.82
C GLY A 40 18.46 24.15 10.68
N GLU A 41 18.93 25.39 10.49
CA GLU A 41 18.08 26.56 10.26
C GLU A 41 17.60 26.58 8.80
N VAL A 42 16.32 26.87 8.58
CA VAL A 42 15.68 26.89 7.24
C VAL A 42 16.28 28.02 6.39
N THR A 43 16.76 27.70 5.19
CA THR A 43 17.36 28.66 4.26
C THR A 43 16.57 28.88 2.98
N SER A 44 15.70 27.94 2.62
CA SER A 44 14.73 28.12 1.53
C SER A 44 13.43 27.38 1.80
N TRP A 45 12.35 27.88 1.22
CA TRP A 45 11.01 27.38 1.42
C TRP A 45 10.23 27.52 0.11
N SER A 46 9.89 26.40 -0.55
CA SER A 46 9.18 26.44 -1.83
C SER A 46 7.72 26.86 -1.66
N ALA A 47 7.11 27.34 -2.73
CA ALA A 47 5.67 27.64 -2.75
C ALA A 47 4.80 26.39 -2.42
N THR A 48 5.28 25.19 -2.79
CA THR A 48 4.63 23.95 -2.37
C THR A 48 4.76 23.71 -0.88
N ALA A 49 5.90 24.08 -0.27
CA ALA A 49 6.05 24.00 1.18
C ALA A 49 5.09 24.95 1.91
N GLU A 50 4.88 26.18 1.40
CA GLU A 50 3.88 27.09 1.96
C GLU A 50 2.46 26.49 1.93
N ARG A 51 2.08 25.88 0.81
CA ARG A 51 0.75 25.25 0.67
C ARG A 51 0.62 24.01 1.55
N LEU A 52 1.65 23.18 1.61
CA LEU A 52 1.62 21.92 2.34
C LEU A 52 1.60 22.13 3.85
N PHE A 53 2.52 22.94 4.35
CA PHE A 53 2.70 23.16 5.78
C PHE A 53 1.80 24.29 6.34
N GLY A 54 1.26 25.14 5.47
CA GLY A 54 0.36 26.22 5.87
C GLY A 54 1.04 27.43 6.52
N CYS A 55 2.36 27.56 6.37
CA CYS A 55 3.15 28.72 6.86
C CYS A 55 3.91 29.37 5.71
N LEU A 56 4.05 30.68 5.74
CA LEU A 56 4.77 31.44 4.72
C LEU A 56 6.28 31.34 4.95
N ALA A 57 7.05 31.49 3.86
CA ALA A 57 8.51 31.51 3.95
C ALA A 57 9.04 32.51 4.98
N GLY A 58 8.42 33.70 5.06
CA GLY A 58 8.82 34.72 6.00
C GLY A 58 8.62 34.38 7.49
N ASP A 59 7.81 33.37 7.78
CA ASP A 59 7.52 32.95 9.14
C ASP A 59 8.47 31.83 9.64
N VAL A 60 9.21 31.18 8.71
CA VAL A 60 10.02 29.98 9.01
C VAL A 60 11.49 30.11 8.61
N LEU A 61 11.84 31.10 7.79
CA LEU A 61 13.24 31.34 7.41
C LEU A 61 14.06 31.72 8.64
N ASP A 62 15.27 31.16 8.70
CA ASP A 62 16.22 31.31 9.81
C ASP A 62 15.81 30.59 11.11
N ASP A 63 14.61 29.99 11.17
CA ASP A 63 14.19 29.17 12.30
C ASP A 63 14.69 27.73 12.18
N PRO A 64 14.89 27.02 13.31
CA PRO A 64 15.20 25.59 13.29
C PRO A 64 14.12 24.77 12.64
N LEU A 65 14.48 23.91 11.68
CA LEU A 65 13.55 23.02 10.96
C LEU A 65 12.73 22.13 11.91
N GLU A 66 13.30 21.75 13.04
CA GLU A 66 12.65 20.91 14.06
C GLU A 66 11.40 21.53 14.68
N LEU A 67 11.23 22.86 14.61
CA LEU A 67 10.04 23.55 15.12
C LEU A 67 8.76 23.24 14.32
N LEU A 68 8.90 22.69 13.11
CA LEU A 68 7.77 22.26 12.30
C LEU A 68 7.17 20.92 12.78
N PHE A 69 7.85 20.24 13.70
CA PHE A 69 7.48 18.91 14.16
C PHE A 69 6.88 18.97 15.57
N PRO A 70 6.02 18.02 15.93
CA PRO A 70 5.57 17.85 17.30
C PRO A 70 6.77 17.74 18.27
N ALA A 71 6.65 18.31 19.47
CA ALA A 71 7.76 18.39 20.43
C ALA A 71 8.38 17.02 20.77
N HIS A 72 7.60 15.94 20.72
CA HIS A 72 8.07 14.58 20.99
C HIS A 72 8.94 14.00 19.86
N LEU A 73 8.87 14.56 18.64
CA LEU A 73 9.66 14.16 17.48
C LEU A 73 10.88 15.06 17.23
N ALA A 74 11.00 16.18 17.93
CA ALA A 74 12.05 17.17 17.70
C ALA A 74 13.46 16.60 17.83
N ASP A 75 13.71 15.73 18.84
CA ASP A 75 15.01 15.10 19.03
C ASP A 75 15.35 14.08 17.94
N GLU A 76 14.34 13.35 17.45
CA GLU A 76 14.50 12.39 16.33
C GLU A 76 14.84 13.13 15.03
N VAL A 77 14.10 14.19 14.72
CA VAL A 77 14.35 15.04 13.55
C VAL A 77 15.74 15.66 13.59
N ARG A 78 16.15 16.17 14.76
CA ARG A 78 17.52 16.69 14.96
C ARG A 78 18.58 15.62 14.71
N GLY A 79 18.37 14.39 15.17
CA GLY A 79 19.25 13.25 14.90
C GLY A 79 19.35 12.93 13.41
N ILE A 80 18.22 12.99 12.68
CA ILE A 80 18.17 12.79 11.23
C ILE A 80 18.96 13.88 10.51
N ILE A 81 18.75 15.15 10.87
CA ILE A 81 19.50 16.27 10.27
C ILE A 81 21.01 16.09 10.51
N ALA A 82 21.41 15.72 11.72
CA ALA A 82 22.83 15.47 12.05
C ALA A 82 23.42 14.32 11.20
N THR A 83 22.67 13.25 10.98
CA THR A 83 23.06 12.13 10.11
C THR A 83 23.28 12.60 8.67
N VAL A 84 22.37 13.43 8.15
CA VAL A 84 22.48 13.98 6.80
C VAL A 84 23.68 14.93 6.68
N LEU A 85 23.93 15.77 7.67
CA LEU A 85 25.09 16.67 7.71
C LEU A 85 26.42 15.91 7.84
N ALA A 86 26.40 14.66 8.34
CA ALA A 86 27.56 13.77 8.31
C ALA A 86 27.83 13.14 6.92
N GLY A 87 26.94 13.37 5.94
CA GLY A 87 27.10 12.93 4.56
C GLY A 87 26.17 11.81 4.11
N ASP A 88 25.35 11.27 5.01
CA ASP A 88 24.39 10.21 4.72
C ASP A 88 23.12 10.76 4.07
N ARG A 89 22.29 9.85 3.54
CA ARG A 89 20.97 10.20 2.97
C ARG A 89 19.90 9.44 3.71
N VAL A 90 18.81 10.12 4.00
CA VAL A 90 17.59 9.52 4.55
C VAL A 90 16.52 9.52 3.46
N ARG A 91 15.81 8.40 3.29
CA ARG A 91 14.76 8.26 2.28
C ARG A 91 13.51 7.68 2.90
N ASN A 92 12.36 8.22 2.45
CA ASN A 92 11.03 7.73 2.83
C ASN A 92 10.85 7.61 4.36
N PHE A 93 11.36 8.57 5.10
CA PHE A 93 11.13 8.65 6.53
C PHE A 93 9.72 9.21 6.76
N GLU A 94 8.82 8.37 7.19
CA GLU A 94 7.44 8.75 7.49
C GLU A 94 7.37 9.35 8.90
N THR A 95 6.77 10.52 8.99
CA THR A 95 6.59 11.28 10.22
C THR A 95 5.40 12.20 10.09
N GLU A 96 5.16 13.03 11.10
CA GLU A 96 4.12 14.05 11.04
C GLU A 96 4.68 15.44 11.33
N VAL A 97 4.15 16.44 10.63
CA VAL A 97 4.44 17.85 10.80
C VAL A 97 3.23 18.52 11.42
N LEU A 98 3.45 19.46 12.30
CA LEU A 98 2.38 20.21 12.94
C LEU A 98 2.10 21.48 12.14
N ARG A 99 0.89 21.59 11.58
CA ARG A 99 0.44 22.82 10.92
C ARG A 99 0.13 23.94 11.95
N PRO A 100 0.11 25.22 11.53
CA PRO A 100 -0.21 26.34 12.43
C PRO A 100 -1.61 26.23 13.07
N ASP A 101 -2.55 25.53 12.44
CA ASP A 101 -3.88 25.25 12.99
C ASP A 101 -3.89 24.12 14.04
N GLY A 102 -2.73 23.54 14.32
CA GLY A 102 -2.56 22.43 15.26
C GLY A 102 -2.91 21.05 14.70
N MET A 103 -3.26 20.95 13.40
CA MET A 103 -3.55 19.67 12.78
C MET A 103 -2.25 18.95 12.36
N PRO A 104 -2.07 17.69 12.74
CA PRO A 104 -0.95 16.90 12.25
C PRO A 104 -1.13 16.58 10.77
N LEU A 105 -0.04 16.68 10.02
CA LEU A 105 0.05 16.33 8.63
C LEU A 105 1.04 15.16 8.47
N PRO A 106 0.61 13.97 8.05
CA PRO A 106 1.52 12.88 7.76
C PRO A 106 2.33 13.20 6.51
N VAL A 107 3.65 13.09 6.63
CA VAL A 107 4.59 13.38 5.53
C VAL A 107 5.65 12.29 5.41
N SER A 108 6.07 12.03 4.18
CA SER A 108 7.26 11.24 3.89
C SER A 108 8.41 12.18 3.53
N LEU A 109 9.48 12.13 4.31
CA LEU A 109 10.66 12.98 4.16
C LEU A 109 11.79 12.23 3.45
N SER A 110 12.44 12.91 2.51
CA SER A 110 13.71 12.47 1.94
C SER A 110 14.73 13.60 2.08
N LEU A 111 15.81 13.31 2.79
CA LEU A 111 16.85 14.29 3.09
C LEU A 111 18.16 13.90 2.42
N SER A 112 18.84 14.89 1.84
CA SER A 112 20.14 14.72 1.21
C SER A 112 21.08 15.87 1.59
N PRO A 113 22.38 15.59 1.83
CA PRO A 113 23.35 16.64 2.13
C PRO A 113 23.58 17.52 0.90
N VAL A 114 23.76 18.81 1.15
CA VAL A 114 24.22 19.80 0.18
C VAL A 114 25.68 20.06 0.47
N PHE A 115 26.55 19.86 -0.53
CA PHE A 115 27.99 20.01 -0.40
C PHE A 115 28.48 21.29 -1.06
N ASP A 116 29.50 21.89 -0.48
CA ASP A 116 30.27 22.94 -1.14
C ASP A 116 31.30 22.40 -2.14
N SER A 117 32.12 23.29 -2.72
CA SER A 117 33.20 22.93 -3.66
C SER A 117 34.30 22.06 -3.04
N GLU A 118 34.45 22.09 -1.71
CA GLU A 118 35.42 21.30 -0.95
C GLU A 118 34.86 19.96 -0.46
N LYS A 119 33.63 19.64 -0.87
CA LYS A 119 32.85 18.44 -0.44
C LYS A 119 32.53 18.42 1.06
N VAL A 120 32.44 19.58 1.68
CA VAL A 120 31.93 19.71 3.05
C VAL A 120 30.42 19.88 3.00
N ALA A 121 29.67 19.16 3.83
CA ALA A 121 28.23 19.33 3.93
C ALA A 121 27.92 20.70 4.59
N VAL A 122 27.35 21.60 3.81
CA VAL A 122 27.01 22.97 4.23
C VAL A 122 25.54 23.12 4.60
N GLY A 123 24.75 22.07 4.36
CA GLY A 123 23.32 22.06 4.65
C GLY A 123 22.65 20.79 4.17
N ALA A 124 21.33 20.76 4.23
CA ALA A 124 20.52 19.66 3.74
C ALA A 124 19.38 20.15 2.84
N LEU A 125 19.07 19.34 1.83
CA LEU A 125 17.86 19.44 1.01
C LEU A 125 16.84 18.46 1.60
N VAL A 126 15.64 18.93 1.88
CA VAL A 126 14.51 18.16 2.37
C VAL A 126 13.40 18.18 1.33
N LEU A 127 12.97 16.99 0.91
CA LEU A 127 11.76 16.80 0.12
C LEU A 127 10.69 16.23 1.06
N ALA A 128 9.55 16.91 1.15
CA ALA A 128 8.43 16.43 1.95
C ALA A 128 7.22 16.20 1.06
N ARG A 129 6.70 14.98 1.11
CA ARG A 129 5.49 14.54 0.40
C ARG A 129 4.35 14.34 1.37
N ASP A 130 3.19 14.87 1.05
CA ASP A 130 1.94 14.55 1.74
C ASP A 130 1.56 13.09 1.47
N ILE A 131 1.41 12.30 2.53
CA ILE A 131 0.98 10.89 2.43
C ILE A 131 -0.42 10.68 3.03
N THR A 132 -1.19 11.75 3.21
CA THR A 132 -2.55 11.69 3.78
C THR A 132 -3.46 10.78 2.95
N GLU A 133 -3.49 10.96 1.63
CA GLU A 133 -4.31 10.12 0.74
C GLU A 133 -3.88 8.65 0.79
N GLN A 134 -2.57 8.40 0.84
CA GLN A 134 -2.03 7.04 0.96
C GLN A 134 -2.47 6.39 2.28
N HIS A 135 -2.34 7.08 3.41
CA HIS A 135 -2.77 6.59 4.71
C HIS A 135 -4.28 6.35 4.78
N LEU A 136 -5.08 7.28 4.23
CA LEU A 136 -6.54 7.12 4.17
C LEU A 136 -6.95 5.92 3.31
N ALA A 137 -6.32 5.73 2.16
CA ALA A 137 -6.57 4.57 1.30
C ALA A 137 -6.22 3.25 2.00
N GLN A 138 -5.07 3.20 2.66
CA GLN A 138 -4.64 2.03 3.45
C GLN A 138 -5.60 1.74 4.60
N ALA A 139 -6.00 2.76 5.36
CA ALA A 139 -6.96 2.63 6.45
C ALA A 139 -8.32 2.13 5.96
N THR A 140 -8.79 2.66 4.82
CA THR A 140 -10.05 2.23 4.21
C THR A 140 -10.00 0.77 3.77
N LEU A 141 -8.89 0.33 3.16
CA LEU A 141 -8.71 -1.08 2.78
C LEU A 141 -8.70 -1.98 4.01
N ALA A 142 -7.95 -1.61 5.05
CA ALA A 142 -7.91 -2.37 6.30
C ALA A 142 -9.29 -2.46 6.98
N GLU A 143 -10.09 -1.40 6.93
CA GLU A 143 -11.47 -1.39 7.46
C GLU A 143 -12.39 -2.32 6.66
N ILE A 144 -12.28 -2.32 5.32
CA ILE A 144 -13.04 -3.21 4.45
C ILE A 144 -12.68 -4.67 4.74
N ASP A 145 -11.38 -4.98 4.83
CA ASP A 145 -10.91 -6.34 5.12
C ASP A 145 -11.42 -6.82 6.49
N ALA A 146 -11.31 -5.98 7.53
CA ALA A 146 -11.81 -6.31 8.87
C ALA A 146 -13.32 -6.58 8.89
N ARG A 147 -14.11 -5.76 8.16
CA ARG A 147 -15.57 -5.97 8.04
C ARG A 147 -15.91 -7.23 7.27
N MET A 148 -15.13 -7.59 6.25
CA MET A 148 -15.30 -8.84 5.52
C MET A 148 -15.04 -10.03 6.42
N GLU A 149 -13.94 -10.03 7.17
CA GLU A 149 -13.62 -11.10 8.13
C GLU A 149 -14.68 -11.26 9.22
N GLU A 150 -15.19 -10.14 9.77
CA GLU A 150 -16.27 -10.17 10.74
C GLU A 150 -17.57 -10.77 10.14
N GLY A 151 -17.93 -10.35 8.91
CA GLY A 151 -19.08 -10.87 8.20
C GLY A 151 -18.97 -12.37 7.91
N GLU A 152 -17.79 -12.84 7.47
CA GLU A 152 -17.52 -14.26 7.26
C GLU A 152 -17.67 -15.06 8.57
N ALA A 153 -17.10 -14.55 9.65
CA ALA A 153 -17.17 -15.20 10.96
C ALA A 153 -18.60 -15.29 11.49
N LEU A 154 -19.39 -14.22 11.38
CA LEU A 154 -20.79 -14.19 11.79
C LEU A 154 -21.68 -15.12 10.96
N ALA A 155 -21.42 -15.23 9.68
CA ALA A 155 -22.16 -16.10 8.77
C ALA A 155 -21.67 -17.55 8.79
N HIS A 156 -20.53 -17.84 9.41
CA HIS A 156 -19.82 -19.12 9.32
C HIS A 156 -19.58 -19.54 7.86
N ILE A 157 -19.14 -18.57 7.06
CA ILE A 157 -18.82 -18.75 5.64
C ILE A 157 -17.38 -18.31 5.43
N GLY A 158 -16.51 -19.24 5.10
CA GLY A 158 -15.15 -18.90 4.72
C GLY A 158 -14.99 -18.76 3.22
N SER A 159 -14.07 -17.92 2.78
CA SER A 159 -13.72 -17.74 1.37
C SER A 159 -12.35 -18.32 1.02
N TRP A 160 -12.19 -18.64 -0.25
CA TRP A 160 -10.95 -19.16 -0.79
C TRP A 160 -10.73 -18.73 -2.23
N LEU A 161 -9.46 -18.67 -2.64
CA LEU A 161 -9.02 -18.32 -3.99
C LEU A 161 -7.97 -19.32 -4.46
N TRP A 162 -8.13 -19.85 -5.66
CA TRP A 162 -7.11 -20.62 -6.37
C TRP A 162 -6.59 -19.82 -7.56
N ASP A 163 -5.33 -19.40 -7.54
CA ASP A 163 -4.66 -18.72 -8.67
C ASP A 163 -4.06 -19.77 -9.62
N LEU A 164 -4.62 -19.88 -10.82
CA LEU A 164 -4.19 -20.85 -11.83
C LEU A 164 -2.82 -20.53 -12.45
N ARG A 165 -2.30 -19.33 -12.28
CA ARG A 165 -1.00 -18.94 -12.82
C ARG A 165 0.15 -19.41 -11.93
N THR A 166 -0.06 -19.39 -10.64
CA THR A 166 0.93 -19.76 -9.62
C THR A 166 0.65 -21.11 -9.00
N GLY A 167 -0.58 -21.63 -9.13
CA GLY A 167 -1.05 -22.80 -8.40
C GLY A 167 -1.40 -22.53 -6.94
N ALA A 168 -1.22 -21.28 -6.47
CA ALA A 168 -1.45 -20.94 -5.07
C ALA A 168 -2.93 -20.95 -4.70
N VAL A 169 -3.21 -21.42 -3.50
CA VAL A 169 -4.52 -21.39 -2.86
C VAL A 169 -4.43 -20.51 -1.61
N GLN A 170 -5.34 -19.55 -1.51
CA GLN A 170 -5.47 -18.68 -0.35
C GLN A 170 -6.80 -18.93 0.32
N TRP A 171 -6.80 -18.96 1.66
CA TRP A 171 -7.97 -19.15 2.50
C TRP A 171 -8.18 -17.94 3.39
N SER A 172 -9.42 -17.56 3.62
CA SER A 172 -9.76 -16.61 4.66
C SER A 172 -9.58 -17.23 6.06
N ALA A 173 -9.50 -16.39 7.07
CA ALA A 173 -9.40 -16.84 8.46
C ALA A 173 -10.57 -17.78 8.84
N GLU A 174 -11.79 -17.50 8.36
CA GLU A 174 -12.93 -18.34 8.61
C GLU A 174 -12.84 -19.68 7.87
N PHE A 175 -12.27 -19.72 6.67
CA PHE A 175 -12.09 -20.98 5.93
C PHE A 175 -11.09 -21.90 6.65
N HIS A 176 -10.03 -21.34 7.23
CA HIS A 176 -9.12 -22.06 8.13
C HIS A 176 -9.86 -22.62 9.36
N ARG A 177 -10.74 -21.82 9.98
CA ARG A 177 -11.55 -22.24 11.12
C ARG A 177 -12.53 -23.38 10.77
N LEU A 178 -13.20 -23.27 9.62
CA LEU A 178 -14.11 -24.31 9.12
C LEU A 178 -13.41 -25.65 8.95
N HIS A 179 -12.15 -25.65 8.51
CA HIS A 179 -11.35 -26.85 8.30
C HIS A 179 -10.54 -27.28 9.53
N ARG A 180 -10.50 -26.45 10.58
CA ARG A 180 -9.62 -26.60 11.76
C ARG A 180 -8.15 -26.80 11.42
N VAL A 181 -7.67 -26.06 10.42
CA VAL A 181 -6.29 -26.06 9.97
C VAL A 181 -5.64 -24.76 10.41
N ASP A 182 -4.50 -24.86 11.11
CA ASP A 182 -3.72 -23.66 11.46
C ASP A 182 -3.17 -23.03 10.15
N PRO A 183 -3.25 -21.70 9.97
CA PRO A 183 -2.65 -21.04 8.82
C PRO A 183 -1.18 -21.39 8.58
N LEU A 184 -0.42 -21.70 9.62
CA LEU A 184 0.99 -22.09 9.52
C LEU A 184 1.19 -23.53 9.01
N ASP A 185 0.17 -24.39 9.13
CA ASP A 185 0.19 -25.79 8.69
C ASP A 185 -0.35 -25.96 7.27
N PHE A 186 -0.91 -24.90 6.66
CA PHE A 186 -1.41 -24.92 5.29
C PHE A 186 -0.36 -24.36 4.34
N ASP A 187 0.13 -25.17 3.41
CA ASP A 187 1.20 -24.78 2.47
C ASP A 187 0.71 -23.92 1.28
N GLY A 188 -0.59 -23.64 1.21
CA GLY A 188 -1.16 -22.79 0.17
C GLY A 188 -1.21 -23.44 -1.21
N THR A 189 -1.21 -24.77 -1.31
CA THR A 189 -1.31 -25.49 -2.58
C THR A 189 -2.69 -26.11 -2.82
N ILE A 190 -3.02 -26.39 -4.08
CA ILE A 190 -4.26 -27.10 -4.41
C ILE A 190 -4.22 -28.54 -3.90
N GLU A 191 -3.07 -29.16 -3.88
CA GLU A 191 -2.84 -30.51 -3.38
C GLU A 191 -3.18 -30.59 -1.88
N SER A 192 -2.73 -29.63 -1.08
CA SER A 192 -3.06 -29.56 0.35
C SER A 192 -4.54 -29.30 0.57
N HIS A 193 -5.18 -28.43 -0.22
CA HIS A 193 -6.62 -28.23 -0.16
C HIS A 193 -7.39 -29.52 -0.47
N LEU A 194 -7.05 -30.20 -1.58
CA LEU A 194 -7.67 -31.46 -1.97
C LEU A 194 -7.38 -32.58 -0.96
N GLY A 195 -6.21 -32.55 -0.31
CA GLY A 195 -5.81 -33.51 0.71
C GLY A 195 -6.78 -33.60 1.90
N LEU A 196 -7.46 -32.50 2.22
CA LEU A 196 -8.45 -32.42 3.30
C LEU A 196 -9.83 -32.95 2.88
N ILE A 197 -10.13 -33.03 1.58
CA ILE A 197 -11.38 -33.61 1.09
C ILE A 197 -11.33 -35.12 1.28
N HIS A 198 -12.45 -35.68 1.76
CA HIS A 198 -12.58 -37.13 1.96
C HIS A 198 -12.20 -37.88 0.69
N PRO A 199 -11.46 -39.02 0.77
CA PRO A 199 -11.00 -39.72 -0.43
C PRO A 199 -12.09 -40.05 -1.45
N ASP A 200 -13.30 -40.36 -0.98
CA ASP A 200 -14.44 -40.72 -1.85
C ASP A 200 -14.97 -39.51 -2.66
N ASP A 201 -14.79 -38.28 -2.16
CA ASP A 201 -15.28 -37.05 -2.79
C ASP A 201 -14.19 -36.29 -3.56
N ARG A 202 -12.92 -36.59 -3.31
CA ARG A 202 -11.75 -35.80 -3.76
C ARG A 202 -11.69 -35.66 -5.27
N ASP A 203 -11.77 -36.78 -6.00
CA ASP A 203 -11.65 -36.77 -7.46
C ASP A 203 -12.83 -36.06 -8.12
N ALA A 204 -14.04 -36.23 -7.57
CA ALA A 204 -15.24 -35.59 -8.08
C ALA A 204 -15.21 -34.06 -7.81
N ALA A 205 -14.76 -33.64 -6.63
CA ALA A 205 -14.61 -32.23 -6.28
C ALA A 205 -13.56 -31.54 -7.17
N HIS A 206 -12.40 -32.17 -7.35
CA HIS A 206 -11.35 -31.64 -8.23
C HIS A 206 -11.83 -31.53 -9.68
N ALA A 207 -12.45 -32.58 -10.23
CA ALA A 207 -12.99 -32.56 -11.58
C ALA A 207 -14.04 -31.44 -11.77
N ALA A 208 -14.90 -31.21 -10.79
CA ALA A 208 -15.89 -30.15 -10.83
C ALA A 208 -15.26 -28.74 -10.79
N MET A 209 -14.20 -28.53 -10.00
CA MET A 209 -13.45 -27.26 -9.99
C MET A 209 -12.80 -26.99 -11.34
N VAL A 210 -12.14 -27.99 -11.94
CA VAL A 210 -11.52 -27.87 -13.27
C VAL A 210 -12.58 -27.61 -14.34
N ALA A 211 -13.68 -28.34 -14.35
CA ALA A 211 -14.78 -28.13 -15.30
C ALA A 211 -15.41 -26.73 -15.17
N SER A 212 -15.48 -26.17 -13.96
CA SER A 212 -15.91 -24.78 -13.73
C SER A 212 -14.98 -23.79 -14.42
N VAL A 213 -13.67 -23.96 -14.27
CA VAL A 213 -12.65 -23.12 -14.91
C VAL A 213 -12.74 -23.22 -16.45
N GLU A 214 -12.86 -24.41 -16.99
CA GLU A 214 -12.91 -24.67 -18.45
C GLU A 214 -14.18 -24.14 -19.08
N SER A 215 -15.33 -24.33 -18.43
CA SER A 215 -16.64 -23.92 -18.96
C SER A 215 -16.98 -22.46 -18.68
N GLY A 216 -16.27 -21.80 -17.76
CA GLY A 216 -16.62 -20.47 -17.29
C GLY A 216 -17.89 -20.42 -16.42
N ARG A 217 -18.41 -21.57 -16.00
CA ARG A 217 -19.66 -21.65 -15.22
C ARG A 217 -19.37 -21.77 -13.74
N GLN A 218 -20.31 -21.28 -12.94
CA GLN A 218 -20.25 -21.45 -11.49
C GLN A 218 -20.33 -22.91 -11.09
N PHE A 219 -19.49 -23.31 -10.13
CA PHE A 219 -19.56 -24.59 -9.43
C PHE A 219 -20.39 -24.43 -8.14
N ASN A 220 -21.29 -25.35 -7.91
CA ASN A 220 -22.02 -25.50 -6.64
C ASN A 220 -21.99 -26.99 -6.29
N GLY A 221 -21.58 -27.32 -5.07
CA GLY A 221 -21.50 -28.68 -4.62
C GLY A 221 -21.36 -28.79 -3.12
N GLU A 222 -21.40 -30.02 -2.65
CA GLU A 222 -21.08 -30.39 -1.29
C GLU A 222 -20.05 -31.51 -1.34
N TYR A 223 -19.09 -31.46 -0.43
CA TYR A 223 -18.13 -32.55 -0.24
C TYR A 223 -17.78 -32.70 1.24
N GLN A 224 -17.36 -33.87 1.61
CA GLN A 224 -16.91 -34.19 2.96
C GLN A 224 -15.46 -33.74 3.13
N VAL A 225 -15.15 -33.15 4.25
CA VAL A 225 -13.80 -32.76 4.67
C VAL A 225 -13.44 -33.56 5.91
N VAL A 226 -12.24 -34.15 5.90
CA VAL A 226 -11.65 -34.79 7.06
C VAL A 226 -10.77 -33.77 7.77
N ARG A 227 -11.20 -33.32 8.94
CA ARG A 227 -10.44 -32.39 9.78
C ARG A 227 -9.20 -33.05 10.39
N PRO A 228 -8.19 -32.30 10.84
CA PRO A 228 -7.00 -32.88 11.49
C PRO A 228 -7.30 -33.71 12.74
N ASP A 229 -8.42 -33.44 13.43
CA ASP A 229 -8.90 -34.23 14.58
C ASP A 229 -9.62 -35.53 14.18
N GLY A 230 -9.77 -35.79 12.86
CA GLY A 230 -10.46 -36.96 12.32
C GLY A 230 -11.99 -36.79 12.19
N GLU A 231 -12.56 -35.67 12.60
CA GLU A 231 -13.99 -35.40 12.40
C GLU A 231 -14.29 -35.18 10.92
N ILE A 232 -15.43 -35.73 10.45
CA ILE A 232 -15.89 -35.54 9.07
C ILE A 232 -16.99 -34.51 9.05
N HIS A 233 -16.81 -33.47 8.26
CA HIS A 233 -17.77 -32.40 8.09
C HIS A 233 -18.19 -32.24 6.63
N VAL A 234 -19.43 -31.85 6.40
CA VAL A 234 -19.95 -31.58 5.05
C VAL A 234 -19.84 -30.07 4.78
N ILE A 235 -19.03 -29.73 3.80
CA ILE A 235 -18.83 -28.33 3.38
C ILE A 235 -19.59 -28.12 2.08
N ARG A 236 -20.54 -27.18 2.12
CA ARG A 236 -21.22 -26.68 0.91
C ARG A 236 -20.37 -25.58 0.32
N VAL A 237 -20.06 -25.73 -0.97
CA VAL A 237 -19.20 -24.81 -1.70
C VAL A 237 -19.92 -24.17 -2.88
N ARG A 238 -19.66 -22.90 -3.09
CA ARG A 238 -19.99 -22.16 -4.31
C ARG A 238 -18.74 -21.49 -4.83
N ALA A 239 -18.39 -21.71 -6.07
CA ALA A 239 -17.21 -21.11 -6.67
C ALA A 239 -17.47 -20.62 -8.09
N GLN A 240 -16.75 -19.60 -8.50
CA GLN A 240 -16.85 -19.04 -9.85
C GLN A 240 -15.45 -18.71 -10.38
N PRO A 241 -15.20 -18.98 -11.67
CA PRO A 241 -13.92 -18.61 -12.28
C PRO A 241 -13.77 -17.10 -12.41
N THR A 242 -12.53 -16.63 -12.32
CA THR A 242 -12.13 -15.25 -12.59
C THR A 242 -11.37 -15.19 -13.89
N PHE A 243 -11.54 -14.13 -14.66
CA PHE A 243 -10.97 -13.98 -15.99
C PHE A 243 -10.14 -12.71 -16.11
N GLY A 244 -9.07 -12.76 -16.88
CA GLY A 244 -8.32 -11.60 -17.29
C GLY A 244 -8.96 -10.87 -18.48
N SER A 245 -8.38 -9.73 -18.84
CA SER A 245 -8.83 -8.91 -19.99
C SER A 245 -8.79 -9.66 -21.34
N SER A 246 -7.98 -10.70 -21.45
CA SER A 246 -7.89 -11.58 -22.63
C SER A 246 -8.96 -12.68 -22.68
N GLY A 247 -9.85 -12.77 -21.69
CA GLY A 247 -10.82 -13.87 -21.56
C GLY A 247 -10.24 -15.20 -21.06
N LYS A 248 -8.95 -15.23 -20.72
CA LYS A 248 -8.32 -16.43 -20.13
C LYS A 248 -8.67 -16.51 -18.63
N ALA A 249 -9.03 -17.70 -18.15
CA ALA A 249 -9.22 -17.92 -16.73
C ALA A 249 -7.93 -17.66 -15.95
N LEU A 250 -8.01 -16.87 -14.90
CA LEU A 250 -6.90 -16.52 -13.99
C LEU A 250 -6.95 -17.32 -12.71
N GLY A 251 -8.15 -17.73 -12.28
CA GLY A 251 -8.35 -18.41 -11.01
C GLY A 251 -9.78 -18.88 -10.82
N LEU A 252 -9.99 -19.53 -9.72
CA LEU A 252 -11.29 -19.90 -9.18
C LEU A 252 -11.43 -19.33 -7.78
N ARG A 253 -12.49 -18.57 -7.51
CA ARG A 253 -12.80 -18.07 -6.18
C ARG A 253 -14.09 -18.68 -5.67
N GLY A 254 -14.15 -19.00 -4.40
CA GLY A 254 -15.32 -19.62 -3.82
C GLY A 254 -15.52 -19.27 -2.35
N ILE A 255 -16.67 -19.69 -1.88
CA ILE A 255 -17.02 -19.68 -0.46
C ILE A 255 -17.41 -21.09 -0.04
N GLY A 256 -17.18 -21.41 1.23
CA GLY A 256 -17.61 -22.67 1.84
C GLY A 256 -18.31 -22.42 3.15
N GLN A 257 -19.30 -23.25 3.44
CA GLN A 257 -20.06 -23.23 4.67
C GLN A 257 -20.17 -24.66 5.21
N ASP A 258 -19.94 -24.82 6.51
CA ASP A 258 -20.20 -26.08 7.19
C ASP A 258 -21.73 -26.30 7.30
N VAL A 259 -22.21 -27.35 6.64
CA VAL A 259 -23.62 -27.74 6.65
C VAL A 259 -23.83 -29.10 7.28
N THR A 260 -22.87 -29.57 8.05
CA THR A 260 -22.95 -30.83 8.78
C THR A 260 -24.21 -30.86 9.64
N PRO A 261 -25.06 -31.87 9.52
CA PRO A 261 -26.24 -31.97 10.34
C PRO A 261 -25.87 -32.02 11.83
N THR A 262 -26.32 -31.04 12.60
CA THR A 262 -26.17 -31.08 14.05
C THR A 262 -27.19 -32.08 14.59
N ASP A 263 -26.77 -33.26 15.04
CA ASP A 263 -27.65 -34.23 15.68
C ASP A 263 -28.27 -33.59 16.95
N ARG A 264 -29.54 -33.17 16.87
CA ARG A 264 -30.32 -32.71 18.01
C ARG A 264 -30.81 -33.93 18.86
N ARG A 265 -29.92 -34.87 19.16
CA ARG A 265 -30.23 -36.03 20.00
C ARG A 265 -29.35 -36.07 21.24
N SER A 266 -29.42 -35.06 22.10
CA SER A 266 -29.02 -35.20 23.51
C SER A 266 -29.65 -34.14 24.40
N ALA A 267 -30.96 -33.99 24.31
CA ALA A 267 -31.73 -33.21 25.30
C ALA A 267 -33.06 -33.90 25.59
N SER A 268 -32.99 -35.13 26.10
CA SER A 268 -34.07 -35.73 26.87
C SER A 268 -33.56 -37.04 27.50
N ALA A 269 -32.94 -36.91 28.67
CA ALA A 269 -32.90 -37.92 29.73
C ALA A 269 -32.76 -37.20 31.07
#